data_f9f5d18e140a08cf6ae8aa02291895c4
#
_entry.id   f9f5d18e140a08cf6ae8aa02291895c4
#
_cell.length_a   1.000
_cell.length_b   1.000
_cell.length_c   1.000
_cell.angle_alpha   90.00
_cell.angle_beta   90.00
_cell.angle_gamma   90.00
#
_symmetry.space_group_name_H-M   'P 1'
#
loop_
_entity.id
_entity.type
_entity.pdbx_description
1 polymer ?
#
loop_
_entity_poly.entity_id
_entity_poly.type
_entity_poly.pdbx_seq_one_letter_code
_entity_poly.pdbx_strand_id
1 'polypeptide(L)'
;MLRPPEAGLPMPVDTRGFNQEHLGKRMRVELADGELLEIRLHELTVCDKPEPCCGITYVLISTNRSDGKRDQGAAYWTAFGEIEKFQVLGD
;
A
#
# COMPACT_ATOMS: atom_id res chain seq x y z
N MET A 1 14.19 -34.72 8.52
CA MET A 1 13.82 -34.21 8.39
C MET A 1 13.32 -33.36 8.37
N LEU A 2 13.31 -32.90 8.45
CA LEU A 2 12.76 -32.13 8.50
C LEU A 2 12.41 -31.17 7.96
N ARG A 3 11.98 -31.15 7.62
CA ARG A 3 11.75 -30.14 6.93
C ARG A 3 11.07 -29.14 7.62
N PRO A 4 11.60 -27.93 7.67
CA PRO A 4 10.81 -26.97 8.35
C PRO A 4 9.50 -26.80 7.58
N PRO A 5 8.43 -26.56 8.31
CA PRO A 5 7.15 -26.39 7.67
C PRO A 5 7.13 -25.26 6.66
N GLU A 6 7.97 -24.29 6.86
CA GLU A 6 8.00 -23.20 5.92
C GLU A 6 8.43 -23.61 4.56
N ALA A 7 9.05 -24.76 4.42
CA ALA A 7 9.54 -25.17 3.13
C ALA A 7 8.42 -25.29 2.13
N GLY A 8 7.24 -25.63 2.57
CA GLY A 8 6.10 -25.73 1.68
C GLY A 8 5.10 -24.61 1.82
N LEU A 9 5.37 -23.64 2.65
CA LEU A 9 4.42 -22.58 2.93
C LEU A 9 4.80 -21.34 2.16
N PRO A 10 3.80 -20.61 1.63
CA PRO A 10 4.10 -19.33 1.01
C PRO A 10 4.60 -18.35 2.04
N MET A 11 5.49 -17.50 1.61
CA MET A 11 5.92 -16.39 2.47
C MET A 11 4.76 -15.45 2.69
N PRO A 12 4.62 -14.92 3.89
CA PRO A 12 3.62 -13.87 4.09
C PRO A 12 3.92 -12.69 3.19
N VAL A 13 2.86 -12.10 2.68
CA VAL A 13 3.00 -10.88 1.88
C VAL A 13 3.40 -9.75 2.82
N ASP A 14 4.40 -8.97 2.40
CA ASP A 14 4.83 -7.81 3.16
C ASP A 14 3.86 -6.67 2.84
N THR A 15 2.87 -6.48 3.71
CA THR A 15 1.87 -5.45 3.53
C THR A 15 2.30 -4.11 4.08
N ARG A 16 3.55 -3.97 4.48
CA ARG A 16 4.09 -2.73 5.06
C ARG A 16 3.29 -2.27 6.27
N GLY A 17 2.56 -3.17 6.91
CA GLY A 17 1.76 -2.85 8.07
C GLY A 17 0.33 -2.47 7.78
N PHE A 18 -0.05 -2.37 6.50
CA PHE A 18 -1.45 -2.12 6.16
C PHE A 18 -2.31 -3.33 6.53
N ASN A 19 -3.52 -3.07 7.00
CA ASN A 19 -4.45 -4.15 7.29
C ASN A 19 -5.88 -3.64 7.11
N GLN A 20 -6.84 -4.55 7.32
CA GLN A 20 -8.24 -4.25 7.06
C GLN A 20 -8.78 -3.11 7.93
N GLU A 21 -8.20 -2.87 9.08
CA GLU A 21 -8.65 -1.80 9.95
C GLU A 21 -8.39 -0.42 9.36
N HIS A 22 -7.51 -0.36 8.39
CA HIS A 22 -7.15 0.91 7.77
C HIS A 22 -8.10 1.30 6.64
N LEU A 23 -9.01 0.41 6.23
CA LEU A 23 -9.93 0.72 5.15
C LEU A 23 -10.81 1.90 5.53
N GLY A 24 -10.95 2.84 4.60
CA GLY A 24 -11.72 4.05 4.83
C GLY A 24 -11.01 5.13 5.60
N LYS A 25 -9.81 4.84 6.09
CA LYS A 25 -9.06 5.81 6.89
C LYS A 25 -8.28 6.75 5.99
N ARG A 26 -8.10 7.97 6.49
CA ARG A 26 -7.22 8.93 5.83
C ARG A 26 -5.80 8.67 6.30
N MET A 27 -4.88 8.65 5.37
CA MET A 27 -3.51 8.26 5.68
C MET A 27 -2.53 9.11 4.90
N ARG A 28 -1.35 9.28 5.48
CA ARG A 28 -0.22 9.86 4.78
C ARG A 28 0.72 8.74 4.42
N VAL A 29 1.10 8.66 3.15
CA VAL A 29 1.94 7.59 2.63
C VAL A 29 3.16 8.21 2.00
N GLU A 30 4.33 7.69 2.35
CA GLU A 30 5.57 8.09 1.71
C GLU A 30 6.01 6.96 0.79
N LEU A 31 6.23 7.29 -0.47
CA LEU A 31 6.67 6.32 -1.45
C LEU A 31 8.20 6.28 -1.49
N ALA A 32 8.72 5.19 -2.05
CA ALA A 32 10.17 4.97 -2.08
C ALA A 32 10.90 6.04 -2.89
N ASP A 33 10.22 6.70 -3.83
CA ASP A 33 10.82 7.76 -4.62
C ASP A 33 10.75 9.13 -3.93
N GLY A 34 10.22 9.18 -2.71
CA GLY A 34 10.13 10.41 -1.95
C GLY A 34 8.81 11.15 -2.08
N GLU A 35 7.91 10.67 -2.92
CA GLU A 35 6.62 11.32 -3.05
C GLU A 35 5.79 11.12 -1.77
N LEU A 36 5.15 12.17 -1.32
CA LEU A 36 4.28 12.12 -0.15
C LEU A 36 2.85 12.28 -0.61
N LEU A 37 2.02 11.35 -0.19
CA LEU A 37 0.61 11.33 -0.55
C LEU A 37 -0.24 11.43 0.69
N GLU A 38 -1.34 12.15 0.60
CA GLU A 38 -2.42 12.02 1.57
C GLU A 38 -3.56 11.33 0.83
N ILE A 39 -4.05 10.24 1.39
CA ILE A 39 -4.98 9.36 0.69
C ILE A 39 -6.08 8.92 1.63
N ARG A 40 -7.15 8.37 1.03
CA ARG A 40 -8.13 7.59 1.78
C ARG A 40 -8.05 6.17 1.24
N LEU A 41 -7.74 5.24 2.12
CA LEU A 41 -7.53 3.84 1.73
C LEU A 41 -8.85 3.21 1.36
N HIS A 42 -8.90 2.59 0.19
CA HIS A 42 -10.13 1.98 -0.33
C HIS A 42 -10.10 0.47 -0.24
N GLU A 43 -8.96 -0.13 -0.61
CA GLU A 43 -8.89 -1.58 -0.69
C GLU A 43 -7.46 -2.05 -0.53
N LEU A 44 -7.31 -3.24 0.03
CA LEU A 44 -6.03 -3.93 0.08
C LEU A 44 -6.11 -5.11 -0.87
N THR A 45 -5.11 -5.26 -1.71
CA THR A 45 -4.99 -6.41 -2.59
C THR A 45 -3.84 -7.26 -2.09
N VAL A 46 -4.16 -8.46 -1.61
CA VAL A 46 -3.15 -9.39 -1.11
C VAL A 46 -3.33 -10.68 -1.89
N CYS A 47 -2.27 -11.12 -2.53
CA CYS A 47 -2.31 -12.35 -3.30
C CYS A 47 -1.11 -13.20 -2.91
N ASP A 48 -1.21 -14.48 -3.20
CA ASP A 48 -0.17 -15.43 -2.82
C ASP A 48 0.84 -15.67 -3.95
N LYS A 49 0.78 -14.87 -5.00
CA LYS A 49 1.70 -15.00 -6.12
C LYS A 49 2.94 -14.15 -5.86
N PRO A 50 4.09 -14.55 -6.39
CA PRO A 50 5.30 -13.75 -6.22
C PRO A 50 5.30 -12.48 -7.05
N GLU A 51 4.33 -12.32 -7.92
CA GLU A 51 4.24 -11.13 -8.76
C GLU A 51 3.93 -9.91 -7.91
N PRO A 52 4.32 -8.72 -8.36
CA PRO A 52 4.00 -7.50 -7.62
C PRO A 52 2.54 -7.12 -7.80
N CYS A 53 1.65 -8.03 -7.48
CA CYS A 53 0.22 -7.80 -7.62
C CYS A 53 -0.41 -7.34 -6.30
N CYS A 54 0.37 -7.22 -5.25
CA CYS A 54 -0.14 -6.88 -3.94
C CYS A 54 0.13 -5.41 -3.66
N GLY A 55 -0.89 -4.71 -3.22
CA GLY A 55 -0.76 -3.29 -2.97
C GLY A 55 -2.03 -2.70 -2.43
N ILE A 56 -2.14 -1.39 -2.52
CA ILE A 56 -3.30 -0.67 -2.01
C ILE A 56 -3.97 0.09 -3.15
N THR A 57 -5.29 0.14 -3.07
CA THR A 57 -6.10 1.01 -3.91
C THR A 57 -6.61 2.13 -3.03
N TYR A 58 -6.50 3.35 -3.52
CA TYR A 58 -6.81 4.50 -2.70
C TYR A 58 -7.31 5.65 -3.55
N VAL A 59 -7.99 6.59 -2.90
CA VAL A 59 -8.37 7.85 -3.52
C VAL A 59 -7.39 8.91 -3.05
N LEU A 60 -6.84 9.67 -3.98
CA LEU A 60 -5.84 10.68 -3.68
C LEU A 60 -6.50 11.92 -3.12
N ILE A 61 -6.02 12.38 -1.96
CA ILE A 61 -6.46 13.64 -1.37
C ILE A 61 -5.49 14.74 -1.75
N SER A 62 -4.19 14.48 -1.60
CA SER A 62 -3.18 15.46 -1.97
C SER A 62 -1.85 14.78 -2.19
N THR A 63 -0.94 15.48 -2.86
CA THR A 63 0.41 14.98 -3.11
C THR A 63 1.35 16.17 -3.10
N ASN A 64 2.63 15.91 -2.74
CA ASN A 64 3.66 16.94 -2.84
C ASN A 64 4.21 17.08 -4.25
N ARG A 65 3.68 16.30 -5.18
CA ARG A 65 4.11 16.31 -6.56
C ARG A 65 3.46 17.49 -7.28
N SER A 66 4.24 18.20 -8.10
CA SER A 66 3.72 19.38 -8.77
C SER A 66 3.78 19.24 -10.29
N ASP A 67 4.04 18.03 -10.79
CA ASP A 67 4.18 17.82 -12.24
C ASP A 67 2.85 17.52 -12.94
N GLY A 68 1.75 17.52 -12.19
CA GLY A 68 0.43 17.30 -12.79
C GLY A 68 0.11 15.85 -13.10
N LYS A 69 0.91 14.92 -12.67
CA LYS A 69 0.69 13.51 -13.00
C LYS A 69 -0.28 12.82 -12.04
N ARG A 70 -0.68 13.50 -10.99
CA ARG A 70 -1.64 12.97 -10.04
C ARG A 70 -2.83 13.89 -9.97
N ASP A 71 -4.03 13.31 -9.97
CA ASP A 71 -5.27 14.08 -9.90
C ASP A 71 -5.94 13.84 -8.56
N GLN A 72 -6.23 14.93 -7.86
CA GLN A 72 -6.98 14.84 -6.62
C GLN A 72 -8.35 14.22 -6.90
N GLY A 73 -8.77 13.34 -6.00
CA GLY A 73 -10.06 12.68 -6.14
C GLY A 73 -10.04 11.46 -7.03
N ALA A 74 -8.96 11.22 -7.75
CA ALA A 74 -8.85 10.03 -8.59
C ALA A 74 -8.38 8.84 -7.77
N ALA A 75 -8.72 7.65 -8.24
CA ALA A 75 -8.28 6.42 -7.61
C ALA A 75 -6.98 5.95 -8.25
N TYR A 76 -6.10 5.42 -7.40
CA TYR A 76 -4.81 4.91 -7.85
C TYR A 76 -4.52 3.60 -7.14
N TRP A 77 -3.58 2.86 -7.69
CA TRP A 77 -3.07 1.63 -7.09
C TRP A 77 -1.55 1.74 -6.96
N THR A 78 -1.02 1.29 -5.83
CA THR A 78 0.42 1.29 -5.60
C THR A 78 0.79 -0.01 -4.94
N ALA A 79 1.83 -0.65 -5.45
CA ALA A 79 2.32 -1.89 -4.88
C ALA A 79 2.93 -1.63 -3.50
N PHE A 80 2.78 -2.61 -2.60
CA PHE A 80 3.36 -2.47 -1.26
C PHE A 80 4.86 -2.21 -1.32
N GLY A 81 5.55 -2.79 -2.29
CA GLY A 81 7.00 -2.62 -2.39
C GLY A 81 7.43 -1.20 -2.71
N GLU A 82 6.51 -0.37 -3.18
CA GLU A 82 6.82 1.03 -3.49
C GLU A 82 6.54 1.95 -2.33
N ILE A 83 6.02 1.42 -1.22
CA ILE A 83 5.65 2.22 -0.07
C ILE A 83 6.78 2.14 0.95
N GLU A 84 7.30 3.30 1.32
CA GLU A 84 8.38 3.38 2.31
C GLU A 84 7.80 3.31 3.72
N LYS A 85 6.79 4.12 3.98
CA LYS A 85 6.14 4.16 5.28
C LYS A 85 4.82 4.89 5.18
N PHE A 86 4.01 4.78 6.21
CA PHE A 86 2.73 5.47 6.25
C PHE A 86 2.37 5.84 7.67
N GLN A 87 1.40 6.74 7.78
CA GLN A 87 0.86 7.19 9.06
C GLN A 87 -0.65 7.33 8.91
N VAL A 88 -1.40 6.76 9.86
CA VAL A 88 -2.85 6.90 9.87
C VAL A 88 -3.18 8.27 10.44
N LEU A 89 -4.01 9.03 9.73
CA LEU A 89 -4.40 10.38 10.15
C LEU A 89 -5.79 10.39 10.78
N GLY A 90 -6.58 9.33 10.58
CA GLY A 90 -7.91 9.25 11.15
C GLY A 90 -8.93 8.92 10.09
N ASP A 91 -10.17 9.13 10.42
CA ASP A 91 -11.28 8.81 9.51
C ASP A 91 -11.48 9.85 8.44
#